data_25c24dbbe38ab2eb488e471e5d4e64e6
#
_entry.id   25c24dbbe38ab2eb488e471e5d4e64e6
#
_cell.length_a   1.000
_cell.length_b   1.000
_cell.length_c   1.000
_cell.angle_alpha   90.00
_cell.angle_beta   90.00
_cell.angle_gamma   90.00
#
_symmetry.space_group_name_H-M   'P 1'
#
loop_
_entity.id
_entity.type
_entity.pdbx_description
1 polymer ?
#
loop_
_entity_poly.entity_id
_entity_poly.type
_entity_poly.pdbx_seq_one_letter_code
_entity_poly.pdbx_strand_id
1 'polypeptide(L)'
;MSKILVIEDEAAIRRVLIKIISEESDSYVVEEAENGLEGIEKFKDNDYDLVLCDIKMPKMDGVEVLEKAKKIKPEIPFVMISGHGDLDTAVNTM
;
A
#
# COMPACT_ATOMS: atom_id res chain seq x y z
N MET A 1 -15.73 -5.13 7.88
CA MET A 1 -14.96 -5.53 6.68
C MET A 1 -13.84 -4.54 6.45
N SER A 2 -12.62 -5.01 6.41
CA SER A 2 -11.46 -4.12 6.26
C SER A 2 -11.08 -3.99 4.79
N LYS A 3 -10.82 -2.76 4.36
CA LYS A 3 -10.45 -2.47 2.99
C LYS A 3 -8.98 -2.04 2.97
N ILE A 4 -8.18 -2.76 2.18
CA ILE A 4 -6.73 -2.60 2.15
C ILE A 4 -6.29 -2.22 0.75
N LEU A 5 -5.43 -1.21 0.65
CA LEU A 5 -4.85 -0.81 -0.63
C LEU A 5 -3.39 -1.25 -0.67
N VAL A 6 -3.03 -1.99 -1.71
CA VAL A 6 -1.66 -2.44 -1.95
C VAL A 6 -1.11 -1.66 -3.15
N ILE A 7 -0.03 -0.92 -2.92
CA ILE A 7 0.63 -0.12 -3.95
C ILE A 7 2.00 -0.71 -4.20
N GLU A 8 2.19 -1.32 -5.36
CA GLU A 8 3.42 -2.03 -5.72
C GLU A 8 3.56 -2.06 -7.23
N ASP A 9 4.70 -1.63 -7.74
CA ASP A 9 4.90 -1.56 -9.20
C ASP A 9 5.20 -2.91 -9.86
N GLU A 10 5.77 -3.86 -9.11
CA GLU A 10 6.04 -5.19 -9.66
C GLU A 10 4.83 -6.10 -9.50
N ALA A 11 4.26 -6.52 -10.62
CA ALA A 11 3.05 -7.33 -10.59
C ALA A 11 3.21 -8.64 -9.82
N ALA A 12 4.37 -9.28 -9.92
CA ALA A 12 4.61 -10.54 -9.23
C ALA A 12 4.59 -10.36 -7.70
N ILE A 13 5.23 -9.31 -7.22
CA ILE A 13 5.25 -9.00 -5.79
C ILE A 13 3.87 -8.58 -5.32
N ARG A 14 3.20 -7.75 -6.10
CA ARG A 14 1.85 -7.28 -5.77
C ARG A 14 0.88 -8.46 -5.60
N ARG A 15 0.96 -9.45 -6.50
CA ARG A 15 0.10 -10.64 -6.42
C ARG A 15 0.38 -11.48 -5.18
N VAL A 16 1.65 -11.62 -4.81
CA VAL A 16 2.01 -12.35 -3.60
C VAL A 16 1.44 -11.67 -2.37
N LEU A 17 1.58 -10.36 -2.27
CA LEU A 17 1.06 -9.59 -1.14
C LEU A 17 -0.45 -9.73 -1.04
N ILE A 18 -1.14 -9.59 -2.17
CA ILE A 18 -2.59 -9.69 -2.21
C ILE A 18 -3.04 -11.09 -1.77
N LYS A 19 -2.34 -12.12 -2.24
CA LYS A 19 -2.67 -13.50 -1.87
C LYS A 19 -2.50 -13.73 -0.38
N ILE A 20 -1.39 -13.27 0.19
CA ILE A 20 -1.13 -13.43 1.63
C ILE A 20 -2.23 -12.75 2.44
N ILE A 21 -2.58 -11.53 2.10
CA ILE A 21 -3.61 -10.78 2.82
C ILE A 21 -4.97 -11.45 2.68
N SER A 22 -5.30 -11.88 1.48
CA SER A 22 -6.61 -12.49 1.21
C SER A 22 -6.78 -13.82 1.93
N GLU A 23 -5.69 -14.53 2.17
CA GLU A 23 -5.73 -15.80 2.88
C GLU A 23 -5.88 -15.64 4.38
N GLU A 24 -5.59 -14.45 4.92
CA GLU A 24 -5.72 -14.19 6.36
C GLU A 24 -7.17 -14.10 6.81
N SER A 25 -8.04 -13.55 5.96
CA SER A 25 -9.43 -13.42 6.34
C SER A 25 -10.30 -13.15 5.10
N ASP A 26 -11.45 -13.78 5.05
CA ASP A 26 -12.45 -13.53 4.01
C ASP A 26 -13.08 -12.14 4.15
N SER A 27 -12.89 -11.49 5.30
CA SER A 27 -13.47 -10.17 5.53
C SER A 27 -12.59 -9.03 4.99
N TYR A 28 -11.40 -9.33 4.47
CA TYR A 28 -10.53 -8.32 3.89
C TYR A 28 -10.87 -8.12 2.42
N VAL A 29 -11.07 -6.86 2.04
CA VAL A 29 -11.22 -6.46 0.65
C VAL A 29 -9.90 -5.80 0.24
N VAL A 30 -9.23 -6.36 -0.75
CA VAL A 30 -7.93 -5.87 -1.17
C VAL A 30 -8.05 -5.24 -2.54
N GLU A 31 -7.61 -3.99 -2.65
CA GLU A 31 -7.49 -3.31 -3.94
C GLU A 31 -6.03 -3.05 -4.21
N GLU A 32 -5.68 -2.90 -5.48
CA GLU A 32 -4.30 -2.76 -5.89
C GLU A 32 -4.09 -1.53 -6.75
N ALA A 33 -2.88 -1.00 -6.68
CA ALA A 33 -2.42 0.06 -7.56
C ALA A 33 -1.00 -0.29 -8.01
N GLU A 34 -0.69 0.00 -9.26
CA GLU A 34 0.61 -0.38 -9.82
C GLU A 34 1.65 0.74 -9.73
N ASN A 35 1.27 1.89 -9.23
CA ASN A 35 2.20 2.99 -8.97
C ASN A 35 1.59 3.95 -7.97
N GLY A 36 2.41 4.89 -7.50
CA GLY A 36 1.99 5.83 -6.47
C GLY A 36 0.88 6.78 -6.93
N LEU A 37 0.91 7.20 -8.18
CA LEU A 37 -0.13 8.08 -8.70
C LEU A 37 -1.49 7.41 -8.68
N GLU A 38 -1.56 6.18 -9.18
CA GLU A 38 -2.79 5.40 -9.16
C GLU A 38 -3.24 5.15 -7.72
N GLY A 39 -2.28 4.86 -6.84
CA GLY A 39 -2.58 4.63 -5.43
C GLY A 39 -3.23 5.83 -4.78
N ILE A 40 -2.69 7.01 -5.00
CA ILE A 40 -3.26 8.24 -4.42
C ILE A 40 -4.63 8.55 -5.02
N GLU A 41 -4.82 8.33 -6.31
CA GLU A 41 -6.13 8.53 -6.91
C GLU A 41 -7.20 7.63 -6.30
N LYS A 42 -6.86 6.36 -6.11
CA LYS A 42 -7.77 5.44 -5.44
C LYS A 42 -8.00 5.83 -3.99
N PHE A 43 -6.95 6.27 -3.32
CA PHE A 43 -7.04 6.66 -1.92
C PHE A 43 -7.98 7.86 -1.71
N LYS A 44 -7.98 8.80 -2.63
CA LYS A 44 -8.88 9.96 -2.56
C LYS A 44 -10.35 9.59 -2.67
N ASP A 45 -10.64 8.57 -3.48
CA ASP A 45 -12.00 8.25 -3.84
C ASP A 45 -12.60 7.13 -2.99
N ASN A 46 -11.82 6.51 -2.12
CA ASN A 46 -12.24 5.38 -1.32
C ASN A 46 -11.76 5.54 0.11
N ASP A 47 -12.41 4.79 1.01
CA ASP A 47 -12.04 4.80 2.42
C ASP A 47 -11.32 3.48 2.74
N TYR A 48 -10.02 3.55 2.97
CA TYR A 48 -9.22 2.36 3.29
C TYR A 48 -8.89 2.31 4.76
N ASP A 49 -8.71 1.09 5.28
CA ASP A 49 -8.34 0.85 6.66
C ASP A 49 -6.83 0.68 6.81
N LEU A 50 -6.14 0.37 5.72
CA LEU A 50 -4.69 0.14 5.73
C LEU A 50 -4.14 0.34 4.33
N VAL A 51 -2.95 0.92 4.24
CA VAL A 51 -2.20 1.02 2.99
C VAL A 51 -0.88 0.29 3.15
N LEU A 52 -0.58 -0.62 2.22
CA LEU A 52 0.73 -1.24 2.07
C LEU A 52 1.37 -0.68 0.82
N CYS A 53 2.55 -0.11 0.93
CA CYS A 53 3.19 0.58 -0.19
C CYS A 53 4.66 0.26 -0.27
N ASP A 54 5.13 -0.05 -1.47
CA ASP A 54 6.55 -0.22 -1.73
C ASP A 54 7.26 1.14 -1.62
N ILE A 55 8.46 1.14 -1.07
CA ILE A 55 9.25 2.36 -0.92
C ILE A 55 9.76 2.84 -2.28
N LYS A 56 10.35 1.93 -3.05
CA LYS A 56 11.00 2.29 -4.32
C LYS A 56 10.11 1.99 -5.50
N MET A 57 9.54 3.04 -6.06
CA MET A 57 8.71 2.94 -7.24
C MET A 57 9.06 4.08 -8.19
N PRO A 58 8.93 3.86 -9.51
CA PRO A 58 9.10 4.96 -10.45
C PRO A 58 7.95 5.97 -10.29
N LYS A 59 8.18 7.19 -10.73
CA LYS A 59 7.25 8.31 -10.72
C LYS A 59 6.98 8.89 -9.34
N MET A 60 6.48 8.10 -8.41
CA MET A 60 6.20 8.57 -7.06
C MET A 60 6.58 7.47 -6.08
N ASP A 61 7.59 7.70 -5.26
CA ASP A 61 8.05 6.70 -4.30
C ASP A 61 7.13 6.60 -3.09
N GLY A 62 7.38 5.59 -2.25
CA GLY A 62 6.54 5.31 -1.11
C GLY A 62 6.49 6.43 -0.08
N VAL A 63 7.58 7.17 0.09
CA VAL A 63 7.62 8.29 1.04
C VAL A 63 6.67 9.39 0.56
N GLU A 64 6.69 9.70 -0.71
CA GLU A 64 5.81 10.71 -1.28
C GLU A 64 4.34 10.29 -1.19
N VAL A 65 4.07 9.01 -1.43
CA VAL A 65 2.71 8.47 -1.27
C VAL A 65 2.26 8.61 0.18
N LEU A 66 3.14 8.27 1.13
CA LEU A 66 2.84 8.41 2.54
C LEU A 66 2.47 9.85 2.91
N GLU A 67 3.26 10.81 2.45
CA GLU A 67 3.01 12.21 2.75
C GLU A 67 1.65 12.66 2.23
N LYS A 68 1.32 12.28 1.00
CA LYS A 68 0.05 12.65 0.41
C LYS A 68 -1.13 11.96 1.08
N ALA A 69 -0.98 10.68 1.40
CA ALA A 69 -2.04 9.93 2.08
C ALA A 69 -2.33 10.52 3.46
N LYS A 70 -1.29 10.89 4.20
CA LYS A 70 -1.46 11.47 5.53
C LYS A 70 -2.10 12.87 5.49
N LYS A 71 -1.94 13.60 4.40
CA LYS A 71 -2.65 14.86 4.23
C LYS A 71 -4.14 14.66 4.02
N ILE A 72 -4.51 13.57 3.34
CA ILE A 72 -5.92 13.25 3.07
C ILE A 72 -6.57 12.66 4.33
N LYS A 73 -5.87 11.70 4.98
CA LYS A 73 -6.39 11.00 6.15
C LYS A 73 -5.25 10.83 7.15
N PRO A 74 -5.08 11.76 8.10
CA PRO A 74 -3.91 11.75 9.00
C PRO A 74 -3.74 10.50 9.83
N GLU A 75 -4.82 9.81 10.17
CA GLU A 75 -4.77 8.61 10.99
C GLU A 75 -4.66 7.31 10.22
N ILE A 76 -4.51 7.35 8.88
CA ILE A 76 -4.45 6.10 8.10
C ILE A 76 -3.24 5.26 8.52
N PRO A 77 -3.44 4.00 8.90
CA PRO A 77 -2.31 3.08 9.07
C PRO A 77 -1.62 2.85 7.74
N PHE A 78 -0.31 3.02 7.73
CA PHE A 78 0.47 2.96 6.50
C PHE A 78 1.75 2.16 6.77
N VAL A 79 1.94 1.09 6.02
CA VAL A 79 3.12 0.23 6.14
C VAL A 79 3.92 0.33 4.86
N MET A 80 5.19 0.69 4.98
CA MET A 80 6.10 0.69 3.85
C MET A 80 6.91 -0.59 3.81
N ILE A 81 7.07 -1.14 2.61
CA ILE A 81 7.82 -2.36 2.39
C ILE A 81 8.89 -2.08 1.36
N SER A 82 10.07 -2.68 1.54
CA SER A 82 11.06 -2.67 0.49
C SER A 82 10.90 -3.96 -0.32
N GLY A 83 10.53 -3.82 -1.57
CA GLY A 83 10.34 -4.95 -2.46
C GLY A 83 11.62 -5.50 -3.06
N HIS A 84 12.79 -5.02 -2.64
CA HIS A 84 14.04 -5.33 -3.33
C HIS A 84 14.99 -6.18 -2.50
N GLY A 85 14.44 -7.09 -1.70
CA GLY A 85 15.26 -8.08 -1.01
C GLY A 85 15.89 -7.61 0.28
N ASP A 86 15.54 -6.45 0.74
CA ASP A 86 16.03 -5.91 2.00
C ASP A 86 15.04 -6.28 3.10
N LEU A 87 15.43 -7.21 3.95
CA LEU A 87 14.51 -7.81 4.92
C LEU A 87 14.17 -6.92 6.11
N ASP A 88 14.83 -5.80 6.25
CA ASP A 88 14.68 -4.94 7.43
C ASP A 88 13.67 -3.83 7.24
N THR A 89 12.89 -3.84 6.18
CA THR A 89 12.22 -2.63 5.77
C THR A 89 10.71 -2.66 5.82
N ALA A 90 10.13 -3.48 6.66
CA ALA A 90 8.73 -3.26 6.98
C ALA A 90 8.68 -2.14 8.02
N VAL A 91 8.38 -0.95 7.60
CA VAL A 91 8.32 0.21 8.49
C VAL A 91 6.89 0.61 8.71
N ASN A 92 6.49 0.61 9.96
CA ASN A 92 5.17 1.10 10.34
C ASN A 92 5.29 2.59 10.66
N THR A 93 4.63 3.40 9.87
CA THR A 93 4.77 4.85 9.93
C THR A 93 3.51 5.55 10.42
N MET A 94 2.83 4.96 11.32
CA MET A 94 1.65 5.61 11.90
C MET A 94 1.96 6.84 12.70
#